data_4d07e429f7cf6fa7cd5b66ff3358a9f7
#
_entry.id   4d07e429f7cf6fa7cd5b66ff3358a9f7
#
_cell.length_a   1.000
_cell.length_b   1.000
_cell.length_c   1.000
_cell.angle_alpha   90.00
_cell.angle_beta   90.00
_cell.angle_gamma   90.00
#
_symmetry.space_group_name_H-M   'P 1'
#
loop_
_entity.id
_entity.type
_entity.pdbx_description
1 polymer ?
#
loop_
_entity_poly.entity_id
_entity_poly.type
_entity_poly.pdbx_seq_one_letter_code
_entity_poly.pdbx_strand_id
1 'polypeptide(L)'
;GKGEMKNLCSYADKFGKNLFILTSASGRKRVEPAINEGNKDSNLVYDVFNGECCMTEINRIIKIVEEAGSDVIIGIGGGKIHDTSKAVAYYTKKPVIIVPTIASTDAPCSALSVIYTDEGVFEKYLFLPSSPDMVMVDTDIVCKAPVRLLISGMGDALATYFEARACKRSDASNCVGGKCTLAAMNLAQLCYDTLMENGVQAMIAAKEGICTRAVENVIEANTYLSGIGFESGGLAGAHAIHNGFTAIPETHKMYHGEKVAFGTLVQLVLEDAGEDEIME
;
A
#
# COMPACT_ATOMS: atom_id res chain seq x y z
N GLY A 1 0.29 9.58 12.50
CA GLY A 1 0.72 10.94 12.90
C GLY A 1 2.23 11.09 12.87
N LYS A 2 2.73 12.26 13.20
CA LYS A 2 4.17 12.59 13.21
C LYS A 2 4.89 11.93 14.37
N GLY A 3 6.07 11.32 14.10
CA GLY A 3 6.94 10.75 15.12
C GLY A 3 6.39 9.48 15.78
N GLU A 4 5.47 8.78 15.13
CA GLU A 4 4.82 7.60 15.69
C GLU A 4 5.71 6.35 15.69
N MET A 5 6.81 6.34 14.95
CA MET A 5 7.70 5.18 14.86
C MET A 5 8.23 4.72 16.22
N LYS A 6 8.48 5.63 17.15
CA LYS A 6 8.91 5.31 18.52
C LYS A 6 7.84 4.58 19.34
N ASN A 7 6.57 4.66 18.95
CA ASN A 7 5.45 4.02 19.64
C ASN A 7 5.15 2.62 19.10
N LEU A 8 5.86 2.15 18.05
CA LEU A 8 5.57 0.88 17.36
C LEU A 8 5.50 -0.32 18.32
N CYS A 9 6.49 -0.49 19.21
CA CYS A 9 6.51 -1.59 20.15
C CYS A 9 5.30 -1.55 21.10
N SER A 10 4.95 -0.36 21.59
CA SER A 10 3.77 -0.17 22.45
C SER A 10 2.46 -0.52 21.74
N TYR A 11 2.34 -0.21 20.46
CA TYR A 11 1.17 -0.62 19.67
C TYR A 11 1.14 -2.13 19.40
N ALA A 12 2.31 -2.76 19.25
CA ALA A 12 2.43 -4.19 19.01
C ALA A 12 2.17 -5.05 20.27
N ASP A 13 2.32 -4.47 21.47
CA ASP A 13 2.21 -5.17 22.77
C ASP A 13 0.95 -6.02 22.93
N LYS A 14 -0.17 -5.58 22.37
CA LYS A 14 -1.44 -6.31 22.42
C LYS A 14 -1.44 -7.62 21.60
N PHE A 15 -0.47 -7.78 20.72
CA PHE A 15 -0.34 -8.96 19.86
C PHE A 15 0.77 -9.91 20.32
N GLY A 16 1.75 -9.42 21.10
CA GLY A 16 2.88 -10.21 21.62
C GLY A 16 4.14 -9.39 21.78
N LYS A 17 5.18 -10.02 22.31
CA LYS A 17 6.46 -9.37 22.62
C LYS A 17 7.61 -9.80 21.68
N ASN A 18 7.48 -10.90 20.95
CA ASN A 18 8.47 -11.35 19.98
C ASN A 18 8.09 -10.81 18.60
N LEU A 19 8.68 -9.68 18.24
CA LEU A 19 8.32 -8.91 17.03
C LEU A 19 9.29 -9.25 15.89
N PHE A 20 8.78 -9.81 14.79
CA PHE A 20 9.55 -9.97 13.56
C PHE A 20 9.34 -8.75 12.67
N ILE A 21 10.44 -8.10 12.25
CA ILE A 21 10.41 -6.87 11.46
C ILE A 21 11.05 -7.12 10.10
N LEU A 22 10.24 -7.11 9.05
CA LEU A 22 10.69 -7.15 7.66
C LEU A 22 10.83 -5.73 7.11
N THR A 23 12.03 -5.39 6.63
CA THR A 23 12.29 -4.07 6.04
C THR A 23 13.44 -4.13 5.04
N SER A 24 13.65 -3.07 4.26
CA SER A 24 14.85 -2.96 3.42
C SER A 24 16.07 -2.57 4.27
N ALA A 25 17.28 -2.84 3.76
CA ALA A 25 18.53 -2.49 4.46
C ALA A 25 18.63 -0.98 4.76
N SER A 26 18.19 -0.12 3.83
CA SER A 26 18.15 1.33 4.03
C SER A 26 16.98 1.75 4.92
N GLY A 27 15.84 1.06 4.84
CA GLY A 27 14.68 1.25 5.71
C GLY A 27 15.04 0.99 7.17
N ARG A 28 15.70 -0.15 7.45
CA ARG A 28 16.16 -0.50 8.79
C ARG A 28 17.00 0.63 9.43
N LYS A 29 18.01 1.11 8.71
CA LYS A 29 18.87 2.21 9.21
C LYS A 29 18.09 3.48 9.56
N ARG A 30 16.98 3.72 8.86
CA ARG A 30 16.12 4.90 9.07
C ARG A 30 15.22 4.77 10.28
N VAL A 31 14.64 3.59 10.53
CA VAL A 31 13.59 3.40 11.54
C VAL A 31 14.08 2.79 12.84
N GLU A 32 15.12 1.95 12.80
CA GLU A 32 15.63 1.22 13.96
C GLU A 32 16.00 2.10 15.16
N PRO A 33 16.62 3.30 14.99
CA PRO A 33 16.91 4.18 16.13
C PRO A 33 15.65 4.61 16.90
N ALA A 34 14.58 5.00 16.19
CA ALA A 34 13.34 5.42 16.82
C ALA A 34 12.59 4.24 17.47
N ILE A 35 12.61 3.06 16.83
CA ILE A 35 12.01 1.84 17.40
C ILE A 35 12.74 1.46 18.71
N ASN A 36 14.07 1.48 18.69
CA ASN A 36 14.88 1.14 19.88
C ASN A 36 14.70 2.16 21.01
N GLU A 37 14.55 3.45 20.70
CA GLU A 37 14.24 4.48 21.69
C GLU A 37 12.92 4.19 22.43
N GLY A 38 11.90 3.75 21.71
CA GLY A 38 10.58 3.45 22.27
C GLY A 38 10.40 2.03 22.81
N ASN A 39 11.34 1.12 22.49
CA ASN A 39 11.26 -0.27 22.93
C ASN A 39 11.62 -0.39 24.41
N LYS A 40 10.73 -1.01 25.20
CA LYS A 40 10.97 -1.27 26.62
C LYS A 40 11.40 -2.71 26.88
N ASP A 41 10.67 -3.67 26.33
CA ASP A 41 10.78 -5.08 26.71
C ASP A 41 10.41 -6.07 25.57
N SER A 42 10.21 -5.56 24.36
CA SER A 42 9.95 -6.43 23.21
C SER A 42 11.25 -7.01 22.65
N ASN A 43 11.20 -8.27 22.24
CA ASN A 43 12.28 -8.93 21.51
C ASN A 43 12.14 -8.62 20.01
N LEU A 44 13.14 -8.01 19.41
CA LEU A 44 13.10 -7.56 18.01
C LEU A 44 13.99 -8.45 17.14
N VAL A 45 13.37 -9.10 16.16
CA VAL A 45 14.07 -9.89 15.14
C VAL A 45 13.90 -9.17 13.80
N TYR A 46 15.01 -8.72 13.24
CA TYR A 46 15.01 -7.99 11.94
C TYR A 46 15.48 -8.90 10.81
N ASP A 47 14.81 -8.80 9.68
CA ASP A 47 15.32 -9.37 8.43
C ASP A 47 15.18 -8.38 7.27
N VAL A 48 16.04 -8.58 6.26
CA VAL A 48 16.11 -7.71 5.08
C VAL A 48 15.33 -8.34 3.94
N PHE A 49 14.40 -7.58 3.40
CA PHE A 49 13.62 -7.97 2.23
C PHE A 49 14.49 -8.10 0.97
N ASN A 50 14.35 -9.19 0.22
CA ASN A 50 15.17 -9.50 -0.95
C ASN A 50 14.71 -8.82 -2.26
N GLY A 51 13.67 -8.01 -2.25
CA GLY A 51 13.32 -7.15 -3.38
C GLY A 51 12.04 -7.50 -4.13
N GLU A 52 11.56 -8.75 -4.08
CA GLU A 52 10.32 -9.15 -4.76
C GLU A 52 9.34 -9.88 -3.84
N CYS A 53 8.04 -9.61 -4.00
CA CYS A 53 6.97 -10.34 -3.32
C CYS A 53 6.64 -11.61 -4.11
N CYS A 54 7.47 -12.63 -3.97
CA CYS A 54 7.33 -13.93 -4.63
C CYS A 54 7.25 -15.07 -3.60
N MET A 55 6.79 -16.25 -4.03
CA MET A 55 6.66 -17.39 -3.13
C MET A 55 8.00 -17.85 -2.54
N THR A 56 9.11 -17.67 -3.27
CA THR A 56 10.46 -17.96 -2.78
C THR A 56 10.79 -17.11 -1.56
N GLU A 57 10.58 -15.81 -1.63
CA GLU A 57 10.82 -14.89 -0.52
C GLU A 57 9.85 -15.11 0.65
N ILE A 58 8.56 -15.30 0.37
CA ILE A 58 7.55 -15.59 1.40
C ILE A 58 7.94 -16.83 2.19
N ASN A 59 8.33 -17.94 1.52
CA ASN A 59 8.72 -19.18 2.18
C ASN A 59 10.02 -19.01 2.98
N ARG A 60 10.96 -18.19 2.51
CA ARG A 60 12.18 -17.87 3.25
C ARG A 60 11.85 -17.17 4.58
N ILE A 61 10.99 -16.15 4.52
CA ILE A 61 10.59 -15.38 5.70
C ILE A 61 9.78 -16.24 6.69
N ILE A 62 8.87 -17.10 6.21
CA ILE A 62 8.11 -18.03 7.06
C ILE A 62 9.05 -18.83 7.95
N LYS A 63 10.10 -19.42 7.38
CA LYS A 63 11.08 -20.21 8.15
C LYS A 63 11.73 -19.40 9.27
N ILE A 64 12.14 -18.16 8.97
CA ILE A 64 12.78 -17.29 9.96
C ILE A 64 11.79 -16.91 11.08
N VAL A 65 10.54 -16.59 10.74
CA VAL A 65 9.48 -16.28 11.70
C VAL A 65 9.19 -17.44 12.65
N GLU A 66 9.15 -18.68 12.11
CA GLU A 66 8.92 -19.89 12.89
C GLU A 66 10.11 -20.22 13.79
N GLU A 67 11.34 -20.18 13.25
CA GLU A 67 12.58 -20.43 14.00
C GLU A 67 12.80 -19.42 15.13
N ALA A 68 12.44 -18.15 14.90
CA ALA A 68 12.53 -17.08 15.90
C ALA A 68 11.41 -17.14 16.94
N GLY A 69 10.37 -17.96 16.75
CA GLY A 69 9.21 -18.00 17.65
C GLY A 69 8.49 -16.66 17.74
N SER A 70 8.42 -15.91 16.63
CA SER A 70 7.84 -14.57 16.63
C SER A 70 6.33 -14.60 16.83
N ASP A 71 5.78 -13.65 17.58
CA ASP A 71 4.34 -13.52 17.86
C ASP A 71 3.64 -12.66 16.79
N VAL A 72 4.32 -11.64 16.29
CA VAL A 72 3.78 -10.58 15.42
C VAL A 72 4.72 -10.37 14.24
N ILE A 73 4.15 -10.14 13.06
CA ILE A 73 4.87 -9.76 11.86
C ILE A 73 4.67 -8.28 11.60
N ILE A 74 5.76 -7.55 11.40
CA ILE A 74 5.74 -6.11 11.13
C ILE A 74 6.43 -5.85 9.80
N GLY A 75 5.68 -5.33 8.81
CA GLY A 75 6.21 -4.95 7.50
C GLY A 75 6.46 -3.45 7.43
N ILE A 76 7.74 -3.02 7.42
CA ILE A 76 8.11 -1.60 7.38
C ILE A 76 8.72 -1.28 6.02
N GLY A 77 7.99 -0.56 5.17
CA GLY A 77 8.51 -0.22 3.84
C GLY A 77 7.48 0.26 2.84
N GLY A 78 7.58 -0.22 1.62
CA GLY A 78 6.63 0.01 0.52
C GLY A 78 5.81 -1.23 0.20
N GLY A 79 4.98 -1.15 -0.85
CA GLY A 79 3.96 -2.15 -1.20
C GLY A 79 4.46 -3.60 -1.24
N LYS A 80 5.60 -3.89 -1.85
CA LYS A 80 6.14 -5.26 -1.92
C LYS A 80 6.47 -5.85 -0.54
N ILE A 81 6.99 -5.03 0.39
CA ILE A 81 7.23 -5.45 1.78
C ILE A 81 5.90 -5.68 2.51
N HIS A 82 4.92 -4.80 2.28
CA HIS A 82 3.59 -4.96 2.87
C HIS A 82 2.95 -6.26 2.42
N ASP A 83 2.93 -6.53 1.11
CA ASP A 83 2.35 -7.73 0.53
C ASP A 83 3.06 -9.00 1.01
N THR A 84 4.40 -8.99 1.05
CA THR A 84 5.17 -10.12 1.61
C THR A 84 4.82 -10.34 3.08
N SER A 85 4.75 -9.27 3.89
CA SER A 85 4.43 -9.38 5.33
C SER A 85 3.01 -9.89 5.57
N LYS A 86 2.03 -9.41 4.80
CA LYS A 86 0.65 -9.90 4.82
C LYS A 86 0.56 -11.38 4.42
N ALA A 87 1.25 -11.78 3.36
CA ALA A 87 1.29 -13.17 2.91
C ALA A 87 1.94 -14.11 3.96
N VAL A 88 3.07 -13.70 4.55
CA VAL A 88 3.73 -14.45 5.64
C VAL A 88 2.80 -14.59 6.84
N ALA A 89 2.13 -13.51 7.25
CA ALA A 89 1.16 -13.53 8.34
C ALA A 89 0.00 -14.51 8.08
N TYR A 90 -0.52 -14.49 6.85
CA TYR A 90 -1.57 -15.41 6.41
C TYR A 90 -1.15 -16.87 6.54
N TYR A 91 0.02 -17.24 6.02
CA TYR A 91 0.50 -18.62 6.06
C TYR A 91 0.90 -19.07 7.46
N THR A 92 1.42 -18.18 8.30
CA THR A 92 1.83 -18.49 9.69
C THR A 92 0.71 -18.31 10.70
N LYS A 93 -0.45 -17.75 10.28
CA LYS A 93 -1.62 -17.43 11.14
C LYS A 93 -1.25 -16.50 12.29
N LYS A 94 -0.41 -15.51 12.02
CA LYS A 94 0.05 -14.52 13.00
C LYS A 94 -0.53 -13.15 12.69
N PRO A 95 -0.73 -12.28 13.70
CA PRO A 95 -1.12 -10.90 13.48
C PRO A 95 -0.06 -10.15 12.68
N VAL A 96 -0.51 -9.14 11.89
CA VAL A 96 0.35 -8.33 11.04
C VAL A 96 0.12 -6.84 11.27
N ILE A 97 1.23 -6.11 11.42
CA ILE A 97 1.27 -4.66 11.47
C ILE A 97 1.97 -4.16 10.22
N ILE A 98 1.33 -3.29 9.46
CA ILE A 98 1.90 -2.65 8.27
C ILE A 98 2.30 -1.23 8.61
N VAL A 99 3.54 -0.87 8.27
CA VAL A 99 4.13 0.44 8.56
C VAL A 99 4.69 1.04 7.27
N PRO A 100 3.86 1.82 6.54
CA PRO A 100 4.32 2.48 5.33
C PRO A 100 5.43 3.50 5.62
N THR A 101 6.52 3.45 4.85
CA THR A 101 7.56 4.49 4.83
C THR A 101 7.48 5.37 3.59
N ILE A 102 6.59 5.02 2.69
CA ILE A 102 6.23 5.72 1.46
C ILE A 102 4.73 5.55 1.24
N ALA A 103 4.09 6.49 0.58
CA ALA A 103 2.68 6.42 0.21
C ALA A 103 2.55 6.33 -1.32
N SER A 104 3.19 5.31 -1.92
CA SER A 104 3.31 5.15 -3.37
C SER A 104 2.27 4.23 -3.98
N THR A 105 1.50 3.52 -3.15
CA THR A 105 0.44 2.58 -3.53
C THR A 105 -0.58 2.46 -2.41
N ASP A 106 -1.71 1.83 -2.70
CA ASP A 106 -2.80 1.57 -1.76
C ASP A 106 -2.72 0.20 -1.04
N ALA A 107 -1.62 -0.52 -1.22
CA ALA A 107 -1.39 -1.82 -0.60
C ALA A 107 -1.47 -1.89 0.94
N PRO A 108 -1.22 -0.81 1.74
CA PRO A 108 -1.11 -0.93 3.19
C PRO A 108 -2.34 -1.49 3.90
N CYS A 109 -3.56 -1.12 3.50
CA CYS A 109 -4.79 -1.42 4.23
C CYS A 109 -5.59 -2.60 3.67
N SER A 110 -5.30 -3.05 2.45
CA SER A 110 -6.12 -4.05 1.76
C SER A 110 -5.92 -5.47 2.29
N ALA A 111 -7.00 -6.28 2.23
CA ALA A 111 -6.96 -7.72 2.47
C ALA A 111 -6.50 -8.48 1.19
N LEU A 112 -5.40 -8.01 0.62
CA LEU A 112 -4.86 -8.50 -0.63
C LEU A 112 -3.34 -8.41 -0.60
N SER A 113 -2.66 -9.40 -1.20
CA SER A 113 -1.24 -9.34 -1.55
C SER A 113 -1.09 -9.67 -3.03
N VAL A 114 -0.29 -8.88 -3.73
CA VAL A 114 0.07 -9.17 -5.12
C VAL A 114 1.31 -10.04 -5.14
N ILE A 115 1.20 -11.23 -5.75
CA ILE A 115 2.30 -12.18 -5.87
C ILE A 115 2.87 -12.11 -7.28
N TYR A 116 4.19 -12.02 -7.34
CA TYR A 116 4.97 -11.98 -8.57
C TYR A 116 5.82 -13.24 -8.71
N THR A 117 6.29 -13.50 -9.93
CA THR A 117 7.38 -14.47 -10.15
C THR A 117 8.70 -13.93 -9.60
N ASP A 118 9.71 -14.77 -9.50
CA ASP A 118 11.06 -14.34 -9.07
C ASP A 118 11.67 -13.29 -10.04
N GLU A 119 11.19 -13.21 -11.29
CA GLU A 119 11.56 -12.21 -12.30
C GLU A 119 10.73 -10.92 -12.23
N GLY A 120 9.75 -10.82 -11.31
CA GLY A 120 8.92 -9.65 -11.09
C GLY A 120 7.73 -9.50 -12.04
N VAL A 121 7.31 -10.59 -12.70
CA VAL A 121 6.09 -10.62 -13.53
C VAL A 121 4.89 -10.94 -12.64
N PHE A 122 3.76 -10.25 -12.83
CA PHE A 122 2.53 -10.53 -12.11
C PHE A 122 2.15 -12.02 -12.25
N GLU A 123 1.90 -12.69 -11.12
CA GLU A 123 1.48 -14.09 -11.09
C GLU A 123 0.01 -14.20 -10.67
N LYS A 124 -0.34 -13.68 -9.50
CA LYS A 124 -1.69 -13.80 -8.94
C LYS A 124 -1.96 -12.81 -7.83
N TYR A 125 -3.25 -12.62 -7.53
CA TYR A 125 -3.71 -12.04 -6.27
C TYR A 125 -3.85 -13.14 -5.21
N LEU A 126 -3.31 -12.89 -4.03
CA LEU A 126 -3.58 -13.66 -2.82
C LEU A 126 -4.62 -12.89 -2.00
N PHE A 127 -5.87 -13.31 -2.07
CA PHE A 127 -6.93 -12.74 -1.25
C PHE A 127 -6.82 -13.24 0.18
N LEU A 128 -6.85 -12.32 1.12
CA LEU A 128 -6.69 -12.57 2.55
C LEU A 128 -8.07 -12.55 3.23
N PRO A 129 -8.24 -13.25 4.36
CA PRO A 129 -9.54 -13.29 5.06
C PRO A 129 -9.91 -11.98 5.75
N SER A 130 -8.94 -11.09 5.97
CA SER A 130 -9.11 -9.79 6.64
C SER A 130 -8.01 -8.82 6.24
N SER A 131 -8.28 -7.52 6.40
CA SER A 131 -7.27 -6.47 6.39
C SER A 131 -6.22 -6.71 7.49
N PRO A 132 -5.04 -6.06 7.43
CA PRO A 132 -4.05 -6.11 8.49
C PRO A 132 -4.63 -5.75 9.87
N ASP A 133 -4.10 -6.36 10.93
CA ASP A 133 -4.53 -6.09 12.31
C ASP A 133 -4.27 -4.64 12.73
N MET A 134 -3.27 -4.02 12.11
CA MET A 134 -2.96 -2.60 12.28
C MET A 134 -2.19 -2.05 11.07
N VAL A 135 -2.50 -0.80 10.72
CA VAL A 135 -1.66 0.02 9.86
C VAL A 135 -1.22 1.25 10.66
N MET A 136 0.09 1.43 10.81
CA MET A 136 0.67 2.56 11.54
C MET A 136 1.46 3.44 10.58
N VAL A 137 1.09 4.71 10.47
CA VAL A 137 1.72 5.66 9.56
C VAL A 137 2.44 6.76 10.36
N ASP A 138 3.77 6.81 10.22
CA ASP A 138 4.56 7.96 10.66
C ASP A 138 4.68 8.95 9.50
N THR A 139 3.90 10.03 9.56
CA THR A 139 3.78 10.98 8.47
C THR A 139 5.06 11.79 8.23
N ASP A 140 5.92 11.96 9.24
CA ASP A 140 7.24 12.58 9.08
C ASP A 140 8.19 11.70 8.26
N ILE A 141 8.09 10.37 8.39
CA ILE A 141 8.91 9.44 7.60
C ILE A 141 8.42 9.43 6.15
N VAL A 142 7.11 9.31 5.95
CA VAL A 142 6.53 9.26 4.59
C VAL A 142 6.78 10.58 3.85
N CYS A 143 6.64 11.72 4.51
CA CYS A 143 6.86 13.05 3.90
C CYS A 143 8.30 13.25 3.41
N LYS A 144 9.29 12.61 4.06
CA LYS A 144 10.71 12.70 3.68
C LYS A 144 11.11 11.74 2.55
N ALA A 145 10.21 10.90 2.09
CA ALA A 145 10.45 10.05 0.93
C ALA A 145 10.50 10.87 -0.36
N PRO A 146 11.14 10.37 -1.43
CA PRO A 146 11.13 11.05 -2.72
C PRO A 146 9.72 11.39 -3.18
N VAL A 147 9.46 12.66 -3.50
CA VAL A 147 8.11 13.16 -3.86
C VAL A 147 7.47 12.40 -5.02
N ARG A 148 8.28 11.87 -5.96
CA ARG A 148 7.77 11.03 -7.06
C ARG A 148 7.01 9.80 -6.55
N LEU A 149 7.34 9.27 -5.37
CA LEU A 149 6.61 8.15 -4.77
C LEU A 149 5.23 8.58 -4.26
N LEU A 150 5.12 9.77 -3.66
CA LEU A 150 3.83 10.33 -3.25
C LEU A 150 2.94 10.59 -4.48
N ILE A 151 3.51 11.16 -5.56
CA ILE A 151 2.80 11.39 -6.83
C ILE A 151 2.34 10.07 -7.46
N SER A 152 3.21 9.04 -7.45
CA SER A 152 2.81 7.70 -7.90
C SER A 152 1.60 7.18 -7.12
N GLY A 153 1.60 7.35 -5.79
CA GLY A 153 0.45 6.98 -4.96
C GLY A 153 -0.83 7.76 -5.30
N MET A 154 -0.71 9.04 -5.64
CA MET A 154 -1.86 9.81 -6.12
C MET A 154 -2.43 9.24 -7.43
N GLY A 155 -1.56 8.82 -8.36
CA GLY A 155 -1.98 8.21 -9.62
C GLY A 155 -2.67 6.85 -9.43
N ASP A 156 -2.24 6.08 -8.44
CA ASP A 156 -2.88 4.83 -8.02
C ASP A 156 -4.25 5.11 -7.37
N ALA A 157 -4.27 6.00 -6.39
CA ALA A 157 -5.46 6.35 -5.64
C ALA A 157 -6.54 7.05 -6.50
N LEU A 158 -6.13 7.78 -7.54
CA LEU A 158 -7.06 8.41 -8.49
C LEU A 158 -7.91 7.36 -9.23
N ALA A 159 -7.30 6.24 -9.62
CA ALA A 159 -7.99 5.15 -10.32
C ALA A 159 -9.13 4.56 -9.50
N THR A 160 -9.01 4.54 -8.18
CA THR A 160 -10.00 3.95 -7.26
C THR A 160 -11.42 4.44 -7.51
N TYR A 161 -11.60 5.75 -7.71
CA TYR A 161 -12.92 6.31 -8.00
C TYR A 161 -13.48 5.83 -9.34
N PHE A 162 -12.68 5.91 -10.40
CA PHE A 162 -13.11 5.59 -11.75
C PHE A 162 -13.40 4.08 -11.90
N GLU A 163 -12.58 3.24 -11.29
CA GLU A 163 -12.77 1.79 -11.34
C GLU A 163 -13.96 1.34 -10.49
N ALA A 164 -14.13 1.88 -9.26
CA ALA A 164 -15.31 1.62 -8.44
C ALA A 164 -16.61 2.05 -9.15
N ARG A 165 -16.58 3.20 -9.84
CA ARG A 165 -17.69 3.69 -10.67
C ARG A 165 -18.01 2.72 -11.83
N ALA A 166 -16.99 2.24 -12.52
CA ALA A 166 -17.14 1.27 -13.60
C ALA A 166 -17.72 -0.05 -13.09
N CYS A 167 -17.20 -0.59 -11.99
CA CYS A 167 -17.72 -1.80 -11.34
C CYS A 167 -19.19 -1.63 -10.92
N LYS A 168 -19.54 -0.49 -10.34
CA LYS A 168 -20.93 -0.19 -9.94
C LYS A 168 -21.87 -0.10 -11.14
N ARG A 169 -21.45 0.53 -12.25
CA ARG A 169 -22.25 0.65 -13.48
C ARG A 169 -22.48 -0.68 -14.17
N SER A 170 -21.46 -1.55 -14.19
CA SER A 170 -21.52 -2.86 -14.83
C SER A 170 -22.05 -3.97 -13.92
N ASP A 171 -22.40 -3.66 -12.67
CA ASP A 171 -22.75 -4.66 -11.64
C ASP A 171 -21.67 -5.75 -11.49
N ALA A 172 -20.38 -5.38 -11.67
CA ALA A 172 -19.28 -6.30 -11.48
C ALA A 172 -19.05 -6.61 -9.98
N SER A 173 -18.39 -7.73 -9.70
CA SER A 173 -17.97 -8.06 -8.33
C SER A 173 -16.74 -7.24 -7.93
N ASN A 174 -16.69 -6.85 -6.65
CA ASN A 174 -15.50 -6.23 -6.06
C ASN A 174 -14.44 -7.29 -5.70
N CYS A 175 -13.30 -6.85 -5.11
CA CYS A 175 -12.18 -7.74 -4.82
C CYS A 175 -12.46 -8.79 -3.72
N VAL A 176 -13.51 -8.60 -2.92
CA VAL A 176 -13.92 -9.54 -1.86
C VAL A 176 -15.12 -10.40 -2.24
N GLY A 177 -15.50 -10.42 -3.52
CA GLY A 177 -16.59 -11.26 -4.04
C GLY A 177 -18.00 -10.70 -3.82
N GLY A 178 -18.10 -9.48 -3.29
CA GLY A 178 -19.38 -8.76 -3.13
C GLY A 178 -19.63 -7.76 -4.26
N LYS A 179 -20.47 -6.76 -4.00
CA LYS A 179 -20.76 -5.64 -4.90
C LYS A 179 -20.30 -4.31 -4.29
N CYS A 180 -20.06 -3.33 -5.15
CA CYS A 180 -19.74 -1.98 -4.70
C CYS A 180 -20.92 -1.40 -3.90
N THR A 181 -20.71 -1.19 -2.60
CA THR A 181 -21.72 -0.63 -1.69
C THR A 181 -21.75 0.89 -1.76
N LEU A 182 -22.78 1.51 -1.15
CA LEU A 182 -22.83 2.96 -1.00
C LEU A 182 -21.64 3.49 -0.20
N ALA A 183 -21.21 2.78 0.84
CA ALA A 183 -20.05 3.16 1.66
C ALA A 183 -18.76 3.08 0.83
N ALA A 184 -18.54 1.99 0.07
CA ALA A 184 -17.39 1.84 -0.79
C ALA A 184 -17.30 2.95 -1.85
N MET A 185 -18.41 3.28 -2.51
CA MET A 185 -18.46 4.36 -3.51
C MET A 185 -18.17 5.73 -2.88
N ASN A 186 -18.66 6.00 -1.66
CA ASN A 186 -18.37 7.26 -0.96
C ASN A 186 -16.91 7.33 -0.51
N LEU A 187 -16.28 6.22 -0.13
CA LEU A 187 -14.83 6.21 0.17
C LEU A 187 -14.01 6.49 -1.10
N ALA A 188 -14.37 5.88 -2.22
CA ALA A 188 -13.71 6.15 -3.51
C ALA A 188 -13.89 7.60 -3.96
N GLN A 189 -15.09 8.18 -3.78
CA GLN A 189 -15.35 9.60 -4.06
C GLN A 189 -14.54 10.51 -3.14
N LEU A 190 -14.51 10.23 -1.82
CA LEU A 190 -13.72 10.99 -0.86
C LEU A 190 -12.22 10.93 -1.19
N CYS A 191 -11.74 9.78 -1.68
CA CYS A 191 -10.37 9.64 -2.17
C CYS A 191 -10.10 10.62 -3.30
N TYR A 192 -10.93 10.59 -4.34
CA TYR A 192 -10.85 11.50 -5.48
C TYR A 192 -10.89 12.97 -5.05
N ASP A 193 -11.90 13.39 -4.29
CA ASP A 193 -12.07 14.77 -3.84
C ASP A 193 -10.85 15.24 -3.02
N THR A 194 -10.31 14.37 -2.16
CA THR A 194 -9.12 14.67 -1.35
C THR A 194 -7.89 14.90 -2.22
N LEU A 195 -7.70 14.11 -3.27
CA LEU A 195 -6.58 14.28 -4.20
C LEU A 195 -6.70 15.57 -5.01
N MET A 196 -7.88 15.86 -5.54
CA MET A 196 -8.14 17.08 -6.30
C MET A 196 -7.92 18.34 -5.45
N GLU A 197 -8.40 18.34 -4.21
CA GLU A 197 -8.26 19.48 -3.29
C GLU A 197 -6.84 19.67 -2.77
N ASN A 198 -6.13 18.60 -2.45
CA ASN A 198 -4.87 18.66 -1.68
C ASN A 198 -3.63 18.29 -2.50
N GLY A 199 -3.76 17.61 -3.65
CA GLY A 199 -2.64 16.95 -4.35
C GLY A 199 -1.50 17.89 -4.73
N VAL A 200 -1.79 19.03 -5.36
CA VAL A 200 -0.77 20.01 -5.77
C VAL A 200 -0.06 20.61 -4.55
N GLN A 201 -0.82 20.97 -3.52
CA GLN A 201 -0.24 21.54 -2.29
C GLN A 201 0.62 20.52 -1.55
N ALA A 202 0.18 19.26 -1.49
CA ALA A 202 0.93 18.16 -0.89
C ALA A 202 2.24 17.89 -1.66
N MET A 203 2.20 17.87 -2.99
CA MET A 203 3.38 17.71 -3.83
C MET A 203 4.42 18.80 -3.56
N ILE A 204 4.00 20.07 -3.53
CA ILE A 204 4.89 21.21 -3.28
C ILE A 204 5.52 21.11 -1.87
N ALA A 205 4.70 20.84 -0.84
CA ALA A 205 5.19 20.73 0.53
C ALA A 205 6.13 19.52 0.73
N ALA A 206 5.77 18.36 0.17
CA ALA A 206 6.59 17.15 0.27
C ALA A 206 7.93 17.30 -0.47
N LYS A 207 7.97 18.06 -1.58
CA LYS A 207 9.23 18.38 -2.29
C LYS A 207 10.24 19.09 -1.38
N GLU A 208 9.74 19.92 -0.47
CA GLU A 208 10.54 20.64 0.53
C GLU A 208 10.70 19.84 1.85
N GLY A 209 10.18 18.61 1.93
CA GLY A 209 10.21 17.77 3.13
C GLY A 209 9.33 18.29 4.28
N ILE A 210 8.33 19.13 3.98
CA ILE A 210 7.44 19.76 4.97
C ILE A 210 6.13 18.97 5.03
N CYS A 211 5.89 18.30 6.16
CA CYS A 211 4.66 17.57 6.40
C CYS A 211 3.54 18.54 6.82
N THR A 212 2.79 19.05 5.85
CA THR A 212 1.60 19.88 6.04
C THR A 212 0.34 19.03 6.17
N ARG A 213 -0.78 19.66 6.50
CA ARG A 213 -2.09 18.98 6.52
C ARG A 213 -2.45 18.40 5.15
N ALA A 214 -2.14 19.10 4.06
CA ALA A 214 -2.37 18.59 2.71
C ALA A 214 -1.56 17.30 2.45
N VAL A 215 -0.30 17.22 2.93
CA VAL A 215 0.50 15.99 2.84
C VAL A 215 -0.14 14.85 3.64
N GLU A 216 -0.60 15.12 4.87
CA GLU A 216 -1.28 14.11 5.70
C GLU A 216 -2.56 13.61 5.03
N ASN A 217 -3.38 14.51 4.47
CA ASN A 217 -4.60 14.16 3.74
C ASN A 217 -4.31 13.27 2.52
N VAL A 218 -3.27 13.60 1.74
CA VAL A 218 -2.87 12.79 0.58
C VAL A 218 -2.29 11.43 1.00
N ILE A 219 -1.53 11.37 2.10
CA ILE A 219 -1.07 10.09 2.66
C ILE A 219 -2.27 9.21 3.05
N GLU A 220 -3.29 9.79 3.70
CA GLU A 220 -4.52 9.07 4.05
C GLU A 220 -5.28 8.61 2.79
N ALA A 221 -5.40 9.48 1.78
CA ALA A 221 -6.03 9.12 0.51
C ALA A 221 -5.30 7.95 -0.17
N ASN A 222 -3.98 8.05 -0.34
CA ASN A 222 -3.17 7.04 -1.01
C ASN A 222 -3.16 5.68 -0.29
N THR A 223 -3.23 5.66 1.05
CA THR A 223 -3.04 4.43 1.83
C THR A 223 -4.33 3.81 2.33
N TYR A 224 -5.27 4.63 2.82
CA TYR A 224 -6.50 4.17 3.46
C TYR A 224 -7.73 4.30 2.56
N LEU A 225 -8.02 5.52 2.07
CA LEU A 225 -9.23 5.72 1.27
C LEU A 225 -9.17 4.92 -0.03
N SER A 226 -8.03 4.92 -0.71
CA SER A 226 -7.78 4.07 -1.88
C SER A 226 -7.77 2.59 -1.50
N GLY A 227 -7.03 2.19 -0.45
CA GLY A 227 -6.87 0.79 -0.06
C GLY A 227 -8.19 0.08 0.27
N ILE A 228 -9.08 0.73 1.03
CA ILE A 228 -10.41 0.19 1.31
C ILE A 228 -11.38 0.46 0.15
N GLY A 229 -11.19 1.58 -0.55
CA GLY A 229 -12.01 2.00 -1.68
C GLY A 229 -11.93 1.01 -2.85
N PHE A 230 -10.72 0.64 -3.29
CA PHE A 230 -10.57 -0.30 -4.41
C PHE A 230 -11.02 -1.72 -4.05
N GLU A 231 -10.66 -2.19 -2.85
CA GLU A 231 -11.01 -3.53 -2.38
C GLU A 231 -12.53 -3.72 -2.35
N SER A 232 -13.24 -2.74 -1.80
CA SER A 232 -14.70 -2.77 -1.62
C SER A 232 -15.46 -2.22 -2.83
N GLY A 233 -14.84 -1.40 -3.66
CA GLY A 233 -15.41 -0.81 -4.88
C GLY A 233 -15.25 -1.70 -6.11
N GLY A 234 -14.08 -2.32 -6.24
CA GLY A 234 -13.69 -3.16 -7.37
C GLY A 234 -12.60 -2.52 -8.24
N LEU A 235 -11.91 -3.35 -9.01
CA LEU A 235 -10.92 -2.97 -10.01
C LEU A 235 -11.48 -3.15 -11.42
N ALA A 236 -10.98 -2.38 -12.39
CA ALA A 236 -11.46 -2.40 -13.77
C ALA A 236 -10.30 -2.22 -14.79
N GLY A 237 -10.43 -1.30 -15.74
CA GLY A 237 -9.52 -1.13 -16.86
C GLY A 237 -8.13 -0.63 -16.46
N ALA A 238 -8.03 0.30 -15.51
CA ALA A 238 -6.77 0.91 -15.12
C ALA A 238 -5.77 -0.14 -14.60
N HIS A 239 -6.17 -0.96 -13.65
CA HIS A 239 -5.33 -2.03 -13.11
C HIS A 239 -5.15 -3.20 -14.08
N ALA A 240 -6.14 -3.51 -14.95
CA ALA A 240 -5.95 -4.51 -15.99
C ALA A 240 -4.84 -4.13 -16.97
N ILE A 241 -4.79 -2.86 -17.37
CA ILE A 241 -3.74 -2.30 -18.23
C ILE A 241 -2.39 -2.31 -17.50
N HIS A 242 -2.36 -1.87 -16.23
CA HIS A 242 -1.15 -1.95 -15.40
C HIS A 242 -0.58 -3.38 -15.36
N ASN A 243 -1.43 -4.39 -15.12
CA ASN A 243 -0.99 -5.79 -15.07
C ASN A 243 -0.36 -6.24 -16.39
N GLY A 244 -0.94 -5.82 -17.53
CA GLY A 244 -0.35 -6.04 -18.84
C GLY A 244 1.04 -5.41 -18.99
N PHE A 245 1.24 -4.20 -18.45
CA PHE A 245 2.54 -3.53 -18.48
C PHE A 245 3.64 -4.26 -17.69
N THR A 246 3.31 -5.08 -16.71
CA THR A 246 4.33 -5.84 -15.96
C THR A 246 5.11 -6.83 -16.85
N ALA A 247 4.53 -7.27 -17.97
CA ALA A 247 5.17 -8.14 -18.95
C ALA A 247 6.06 -7.38 -19.95
N ILE A 248 6.09 -6.05 -19.91
CA ILE A 248 6.85 -5.20 -20.86
C ILE A 248 8.10 -4.64 -20.15
N PRO A 249 9.33 -5.11 -20.48
CA PRO A 249 10.54 -4.72 -19.76
C PRO A 249 10.81 -3.21 -19.71
N GLU A 250 10.44 -2.46 -20.76
CA GLU A 250 10.64 -1.01 -20.86
C GLU A 250 9.86 -0.24 -19.79
N THR A 251 8.79 -0.81 -19.25
CA THR A 251 7.94 -0.21 -18.22
C THR A 251 8.39 -0.51 -16.79
N HIS A 252 9.38 -1.39 -16.58
CA HIS A 252 9.84 -1.77 -15.23
C HIS A 252 10.49 -0.61 -14.46
N LYS A 253 10.96 0.44 -15.15
CA LYS A 253 11.49 1.68 -14.55
C LYS A 253 10.39 2.64 -14.05
N MET A 254 9.13 2.38 -14.41
CA MET A 254 7.98 3.19 -14.00
C MET A 254 7.39 2.62 -12.72
N TYR A 255 6.95 3.49 -11.82
CA TYR A 255 6.25 3.07 -10.61
C TYR A 255 4.84 2.58 -10.90
N HIS A 256 4.28 1.82 -9.96
CA HIS A 256 2.95 1.23 -10.06
C HIS A 256 1.90 2.28 -10.44
N GLY A 257 1.74 3.33 -9.63
CA GLY A 257 0.72 4.34 -9.85
C GLY A 257 0.94 5.20 -11.09
N GLU A 258 2.18 5.33 -11.60
CA GLU A 258 2.42 6.00 -12.89
C GLU A 258 1.80 5.21 -14.05
N LYS A 259 1.85 3.87 -14.00
CA LYS A 259 1.23 2.98 -14.98
C LYS A 259 -0.29 2.92 -14.80
N VAL A 260 -0.76 2.91 -13.54
CA VAL A 260 -2.20 2.93 -13.21
C VAL A 260 -2.83 4.24 -13.66
N ALA A 261 -2.19 5.39 -13.45
CA ALA A 261 -2.66 6.68 -13.94
C ALA A 261 -2.84 6.71 -15.46
N PHE A 262 -1.87 6.16 -16.22
CA PHE A 262 -2.02 5.99 -17.66
C PHE A 262 -3.20 5.07 -18.00
N GLY A 263 -3.34 3.96 -17.28
CA GLY A 263 -4.46 3.02 -17.44
C GLY A 263 -5.82 3.68 -17.17
N THR A 264 -5.89 4.61 -16.22
CA THR A 264 -7.09 5.39 -15.90
C THR A 264 -7.53 6.24 -17.10
N LEU A 265 -6.60 6.95 -17.73
CA LEU A 265 -6.91 7.73 -18.94
C LEU A 265 -7.41 6.83 -20.08
N VAL A 266 -6.78 5.69 -20.29
CA VAL A 266 -7.24 4.72 -21.30
C VAL A 266 -8.64 4.19 -20.98
N GLN A 267 -8.91 3.88 -19.70
CA GLN A 267 -10.25 3.44 -19.27
C GLN A 267 -11.30 4.51 -19.53
N LEU A 268 -11.04 5.78 -19.21
CA LEU A 268 -11.97 6.89 -19.44
C LEU A 268 -12.30 7.03 -20.94
N VAL A 269 -11.30 6.91 -21.81
CA VAL A 269 -11.52 6.93 -23.28
C VAL A 269 -12.38 5.73 -23.71
N LEU A 270 -12.14 4.53 -23.15
CA LEU A 270 -12.93 3.33 -23.46
C LEU A 270 -14.38 3.42 -22.95
N GLU A 271 -14.63 4.19 -21.90
CA GLU A 271 -15.95 4.45 -21.33
C GLU A 271 -16.70 5.58 -22.03
N ASP A 272 -16.10 6.19 -23.06
CA ASP A 272 -16.65 7.38 -23.77
C ASP A 272 -16.92 8.54 -22.79
N ALA A 273 -16.00 8.75 -21.85
CA ALA A 273 -16.06 9.86 -20.90
C ALA A 273 -15.94 11.21 -21.63
N GLY A 274 -16.57 12.24 -21.08
CA GLY A 274 -16.50 13.59 -21.63
C GLY A 274 -15.06 14.14 -21.65
N GLU A 275 -14.74 14.96 -22.64
CA GLU A 275 -13.40 15.58 -22.78
C GLU A 275 -13.00 16.35 -21.51
N ASP A 276 -13.94 17.05 -20.88
CA ASP A 276 -13.69 17.79 -19.63
C ASP A 276 -13.23 16.84 -18.50
N GLU A 277 -13.84 15.67 -18.35
CA GLU A 277 -13.46 14.68 -17.33
C GLU A 277 -12.08 14.05 -17.61
N ILE A 278 -11.73 13.87 -18.88
CA ILE A 278 -10.42 13.32 -19.26
C ILE A 278 -9.30 14.36 -19.05
N MET A 279 -9.61 15.63 -19.19
CA MET A 279 -8.64 16.72 -19.09
C MET A 279 -8.48 17.27 -17.67
N GLU A 280 -9.44 17.00 -16.77
CA GLU A 280 -9.37 17.37 -15.34
C GLU A 280 -8.22 16.65 -14.62
#